data_11a2174cdab6ea95ca2c0e9cb27df2f9
#
_entry.id   11a2174cdab6ea95ca2c0e9cb27df2f9
#
_cell.length_a   1.000
_cell.length_b   1.000
_cell.length_c   1.000
_cell.angle_alpha   90.00
_cell.angle_beta   90.00
_cell.angle_gamma   90.00
#
_symmetry.space_group_name_H-M   'P 1'
#
loop_
_entity.id
_entity.type
_entity.pdbx_description
1 polymer ?
#
loop_
_entity_poly.entity_id
_entity_poly.type
_entity_poly.pdbx_seq_one_letter_code
_entity_poly.pdbx_strand_id
1 'polypeptide(L)'
;MQNLFNELTALKITGNVSDNCESKTVLEINRQALALRRANPQLRQQKIALPYDNIINFVTELVAFDGWCSAIYLCPPLVKIPENVLLWSKNDQIGADYCEETTGSFSYALTQTSWYLATSGTTGEPKWCEHSFASLSVGIKQSDKLQKLCWGLLYQPFRFAGLQVVLQALLSGAELIDASKGEPRAKLNILQGKSVSAISATPSLWRQLLMTKQLGSLTLKNLTLGGEIVDQVLLDNLKKLFPQAKLRHIYASTEAGLGFVVSDGQAGFPRKWLEQSTHLPVKLKVADNKHLLIKPRHGNAQTMLQIADGQGFIDTFDEVQVTDERVFFLGRATGVINVGGNKVYPEKVEQVLLQCPFIGQAKVYAKKSALMGELVVADVTVIEDANHYSVKQELLKICKTQLLRFEIPTKISIVDNIICEPTGKVNRKLQHG
;
A
#
# COMPACT_ATOMS: atom_id res chain seq x y z
N MET A 1 -25.61 -0.03 12.29
CA MET A 1 -24.67 -0.22 11.19
C MET A 1 -23.38 0.47 11.56
N GLN A 2 -22.26 -0.23 11.36
CA GLN A 2 -20.93 0.27 11.68
C GLN A 2 -20.47 1.16 10.51
N ASN A 3 -20.11 2.42 10.78
CA ASN A 3 -19.54 3.35 9.82
C ASN A 3 -18.48 4.23 10.51
N LEU A 4 -17.63 4.90 9.70
CA LEU A 4 -16.50 5.67 10.18
C LEU A 4 -16.94 6.79 11.14
N PHE A 5 -17.98 7.55 10.79
CA PHE A 5 -18.47 8.64 11.63
C PHE A 5 -18.90 8.17 13.04
N ASN A 6 -19.67 7.07 13.11
CA ASN A 6 -20.13 6.53 14.38
C ASN A 6 -18.98 5.98 15.23
N GLU A 7 -18.02 5.29 14.60
CA GLU A 7 -16.84 4.78 15.31
C GLU A 7 -16.01 5.92 15.90
N LEU A 8 -15.72 6.97 15.13
CA LEU A 8 -14.97 8.13 15.62
C LEU A 8 -15.70 8.86 16.76
N THR A 9 -17.01 8.94 16.70
CA THR A 9 -17.82 9.57 17.74
C THR A 9 -17.89 8.72 19.01
N ALA A 10 -18.11 7.40 18.86
CA ALA A 10 -18.24 6.48 19.99
C ALA A 10 -16.93 6.31 20.77
N LEU A 11 -15.79 6.29 20.08
CA LEU A 11 -14.47 6.07 20.69
C LEU A 11 -13.89 7.31 21.38
N LYS A 12 -14.54 8.49 21.32
CA LYS A 12 -14.02 9.77 21.84
C LYS A 12 -12.57 10.02 21.43
N ILE A 13 -12.28 9.84 20.15
CA ILE A 13 -10.93 9.84 19.59
C ILE A 13 -10.33 11.24 19.67
N THR A 14 -9.06 11.34 20.07
CA THR A 14 -8.34 12.60 20.32
C THR A 14 -7.20 12.90 19.34
N GLY A 15 -7.00 12.06 18.32
CA GLY A 15 -5.93 12.25 17.35
C GLY A 15 -6.06 13.51 16.49
N ASN A 16 -4.97 13.91 15.86
CA ASN A 16 -4.91 15.01 14.91
C ASN A 16 -4.60 14.50 13.50
N VAL A 17 -5.14 15.19 12.50
CA VAL A 17 -4.78 15.01 11.09
C VAL A 17 -4.11 16.30 10.62
N SER A 18 -2.91 16.20 10.08
CA SER A 18 -2.12 17.36 9.68
C SER A 18 -1.51 17.17 8.30
N ASP A 19 -1.37 18.27 7.59
CA ASP A 19 -0.47 18.41 6.44
C ASP A 19 0.63 19.44 6.74
N ASN A 20 1.27 19.99 5.70
CA ASN A 20 2.33 20.99 5.86
C ASN A 20 1.81 22.36 6.32
N CYS A 21 0.53 22.64 6.18
CA CYS A 21 -0.06 23.97 6.35
C CYS A 21 -1.02 24.04 7.54
N GLU A 22 -1.75 22.95 7.80
CA GLU A 22 -2.86 22.92 8.74
C GLU A 22 -2.86 21.66 9.58
N SER A 23 -3.46 21.72 10.78
CA SER A 23 -3.73 20.58 11.65
C SER A 23 -5.14 20.71 12.22
N LYS A 24 -5.90 19.61 12.19
CA LYS A 24 -7.23 19.53 12.80
C LYS A 24 -7.35 18.30 13.69
N THR A 25 -8.00 18.49 14.82
CA THR A 25 -8.40 17.38 15.69
C THR A 25 -9.49 16.56 15.02
N VAL A 26 -9.60 15.29 15.36
CA VAL A 26 -10.70 14.43 14.90
C VAL A 26 -12.06 14.99 15.32
N LEU A 27 -12.14 15.71 16.45
CA LEU A 27 -13.36 16.39 16.88
C LEU A 27 -13.79 17.49 15.93
N GLU A 28 -12.85 18.34 15.49
CA GLU A 28 -13.12 19.39 14.49
C GLU A 28 -13.53 18.80 13.15
N ILE A 29 -12.84 17.71 12.72
CA ILE A 29 -13.21 16.96 11.51
C ILE A 29 -14.63 16.43 11.60
N ASN A 30 -15.04 15.84 12.73
CA ASN A 30 -16.40 15.36 12.93
C ASN A 30 -17.46 16.47 12.89
N ARG A 31 -17.16 17.64 13.49
CA ARG A 31 -18.05 18.81 13.41
C ARG A 31 -18.21 19.31 11.97
N GLN A 32 -17.11 19.41 11.22
CA GLN A 32 -17.13 19.80 9.81
C GLN A 32 -17.84 18.77 8.94
N ALA A 33 -17.66 17.48 9.20
CA ALA A 33 -18.36 16.40 8.50
C ALA A 33 -19.88 16.49 8.70
N LEU A 34 -20.34 16.80 9.91
CA LEU A 34 -21.76 17.05 10.18
C LEU A 34 -22.30 18.27 9.43
N ALA A 35 -21.54 19.36 9.41
CA ALA A 35 -21.90 20.55 8.63
C ALA A 35 -22.02 20.24 7.13
N LEU A 36 -21.06 19.46 6.58
CA LEU A 36 -21.12 18.99 5.19
C LEU A 36 -22.37 18.18 4.88
N ARG A 37 -22.78 17.25 5.75
CA ARG A 37 -24.02 16.48 5.60
C ARG A 37 -25.26 17.39 5.56
N ARG A 38 -25.32 18.35 6.47
CA ARG A 38 -26.44 19.28 6.57
C ARG A 38 -26.55 20.17 5.33
N ALA A 39 -25.42 20.65 4.82
CA ALA A 39 -25.36 21.47 3.63
C ALA A 39 -25.67 20.71 2.34
N ASN A 40 -25.57 19.38 2.34
CA ASN A 40 -25.69 18.54 1.15
C ASN A 40 -26.71 17.40 1.34
N PRO A 41 -27.99 17.70 1.66
CA PRO A 41 -29.01 16.63 1.86
C PRO A 41 -29.30 15.87 0.57
N GLN A 42 -29.11 16.47 -0.60
CA GLN A 42 -29.30 15.88 -1.93
C GLN A 42 -28.32 14.74 -2.21
N LEU A 43 -27.16 14.68 -1.54
CA LEU A 43 -26.18 13.60 -1.69
C LEU A 43 -26.57 12.33 -0.93
N ARG A 44 -27.60 12.39 -0.12
CA ARG A 44 -28.07 11.21 0.62
C ARG A 44 -28.46 10.09 -0.34
N GLN A 45 -27.90 8.89 -0.11
CA GLN A 45 -28.09 7.70 -0.95
C GLN A 45 -27.55 7.83 -2.39
N GLN A 46 -26.88 8.93 -2.73
CA GLN A 46 -26.22 9.06 -4.03
C GLN A 46 -24.88 8.31 -4.04
N LYS A 47 -24.36 8.09 -5.26
CA LYS A 47 -23.00 7.60 -5.50
C LYS A 47 -22.12 8.79 -5.80
N ILE A 48 -21.03 8.96 -5.08
CA ILE A 48 -20.12 10.10 -5.23
C ILE A 48 -18.69 9.65 -5.47
N ALA A 49 -17.92 10.44 -6.22
CA ALA A 49 -16.49 10.30 -6.38
C ALA A 49 -15.78 11.40 -5.60
N LEU A 50 -14.86 11.02 -4.72
CA LEU A 50 -14.05 11.92 -3.91
C LEU A 50 -12.67 12.08 -4.55
N PRO A 51 -12.37 13.24 -5.16
CA PRO A 51 -11.02 13.58 -5.57
C PRO A 51 -10.16 13.91 -4.35
N TYR A 52 -8.86 13.65 -4.43
CA TYR A 52 -7.91 14.00 -3.38
C TYR A 52 -7.24 15.34 -3.68
N ASP A 53 -7.42 16.32 -2.79
CA ASP A 53 -6.69 17.58 -2.79
C ASP A 53 -5.66 17.65 -1.64
N ASN A 54 -6.12 17.50 -0.39
CA ASN A 54 -5.32 17.41 0.82
C ASN A 54 -5.94 16.42 1.82
N ILE A 55 -5.16 16.02 2.82
CA ILE A 55 -5.57 14.97 3.74
C ILE A 55 -6.71 15.38 4.67
N ILE A 56 -6.76 16.64 5.11
CA ILE A 56 -7.77 17.14 6.05
C ILE A 56 -9.14 17.12 5.39
N ASN A 57 -9.22 17.66 4.17
CA ASN A 57 -10.46 17.65 3.39
C ASN A 57 -10.90 16.22 3.08
N PHE A 58 -9.98 15.38 2.59
CA PHE A 58 -10.25 14.01 2.24
C PHE A 58 -10.82 13.22 3.43
N VAL A 59 -10.21 13.34 4.62
CA VAL A 59 -10.71 12.68 5.83
C VAL A 59 -12.06 13.25 6.26
N THR A 60 -12.26 14.59 6.19
CA THR A 60 -13.53 15.22 6.51
C THR A 60 -14.66 14.71 5.61
N GLU A 61 -14.39 14.60 4.32
CA GLU A 61 -15.35 14.13 3.30
C GLU A 61 -15.65 12.63 3.47
N LEU A 62 -14.63 11.80 3.76
CA LEU A 62 -14.84 10.39 4.09
C LEU A 62 -15.77 10.23 5.29
N VAL A 63 -15.51 10.98 6.37
CA VAL A 63 -16.33 10.94 7.59
C VAL A 63 -17.74 11.49 7.31
N ALA A 64 -17.85 12.54 6.49
CA ALA A 64 -19.14 13.12 6.14
C ALA A 64 -20.03 12.16 5.34
N PHE A 65 -19.46 11.47 4.38
CA PHE A 65 -20.24 10.75 3.38
C PHE A 65 -20.37 9.24 3.65
N ASP A 66 -19.53 8.66 4.53
CA ASP A 66 -19.73 7.28 4.98
C ASP A 66 -20.96 7.18 5.90
N GLY A 67 -21.89 6.32 5.58
CA GLY A 67 -23.21 6.24 6.22
C GLY A 67 -24.23 7.27 5.72
N TRP A 68 -23.85 8.15 4.80
CA TRP A 68 -24.74 9.15 4.16
C TRP A 68 -25.02 8.84 2.70
N CYS A 69 -23.95 8.61 1.91
CA CYS A 69 -24.03 8.20 0.52
C CYS A 69 -24.18 6.67 0.39
N SER A 70 -24.76 6.19 -0.69
CA SER A 70 -24.83 4.75 -0.99
C SER A 70 -23.48 4.20 -1.43
N ALA A 71 -22.65 5.03 -2.10
CA ALA A 71 -21.30 4.65 -2.51
C ALA A 71 -20.35 5.83 -2.54
N ILE A 72 -19.07 5.56 -2.20
CA ILE A 72 -17.95 6.49 -2.28
C ILE A 72 -16.87 5.90 -3.17
N TYR A 73 -16.52 6.59 -4.25
CA TYR A 73 -15.44 6.24 -5.15
C TYR A 73 -14.22 7.07 -4.80
N LEU A 74 -13.15 6.43 -4.28
CA LEU A 74 -11.89 7.11 -3.98
C LEU A 74 -11.12 7.29 -5.28
N CYS A 75 -11.18 8.51 -5.82
CA CYS A 75 -10.79 8.77 -7.20
C CYS A 75 -9.32 9.19 -7.34
N PRO A 76 -8.46 8.33 -7.93
CA PRO A 76 -7.14 8.76 -8.36
C PRO A 76 -7.23 9.81 -9.47
N PRO A 77 -6.24 10.72 -9.59
CA PRO A 77 -6.17 11.63 -10.72
C PRO A 77 -6.23 10.88 -12.06
N LEU A 78 -6.94 11.45 -13.04
CA LEU A 78 -7.06 10.92 -14.42
C LEU A 78 -7.77 9.56 -14.57
N VAL A 79 -8.39 9.06 -13.52
CA VAL A 79 -9.22 7.83 -13.62
C VAL A 79 -10.63 8.20 -14.05
N LYS A 80 -11.15 7.49 -15.05
CA LYS A 80 -12.51 7.68 -15.52
C LYS A 80 -13.50 7.25 -14.44
N ILE A 81 -14.39 8.17 -14.07
CA ILE A 81 -15.47 7.93 -13.12
C ILE A 81 -16.64 7.29 -13.88
N PRO A 82 -17.35 6.30 -13.30
CA PRO A 82 -18.57 5.76 -13.92
C PRO A 82 -19.64 6.84 -14.16
N GLU A 83 -20.40 6.74 -15.24
CA GLU A 83 -21.35 7.78 -15.68
C GLU A 83 -22.45 8.09 -14.64
N ASN A 84 -22.80 7.15 -13.78
CA ASN A 84 -23.83 7.29 -12.75
C ASN A 84 -23.28 7.70 -11.38
N VAL A 85 -22.06 8.24 -11.33
CA VAL A 85 -21.38 8.68 -10.10
C VAL A 85 -21.15 10.18 -10.18
N LEU A 86 -21.60 10.93 -9.17
CA LEU A 86 -21.43 12.38 -9.10
C LEU A 86 -20.00 12.70 -8.66
N LEU A 87 -19.30 13.55 -9.40
CA LEU A 87 -18.01 14.07 -8.97
C LEU A 87 -18.25 15.12 -7.88
N TRP A 88 -17.70 14.87 -6.67
CA TRP A 88 -17.74 15.83 -5.58
C TRP A 88 -16.79 16.99 -5.85
N SER A 89 -17.30 18.24 -5.73
CA SER A 89 -16.50 19.46 -5.81
C SER A 89 -16.90 20.39 -4.69
N LYS A 90 -15.92 21.01 -4.02
CA LYS A 90 -16.18 22.02 -2.99
C LYS A 90 -16.85 23.28 -3.52
N ASN A 91 -16.67 23.59 -4.79
CA ASN A 91 -17.33 24.73 -5.42
C ASN A 91 -18.85 24.57 -5.53
N ASP A 92 -19.35 23.32 -5.36
CA ASP A 92 -20.77 23.03 -5.28
C ASP A 92 -21.38 23.33 -3.91
N GLN A 93 -20.60 23.83 -2.95
CA GLN A 93 -21.08 24.36 -1.68
C GLN A 93 -21.72 25.72 -1.90
N ILE A 94 -23.00 25.72 -2.28
CA ILE A 94 -23.83 26.94 -2.29
C ILE A 94 -23.99 27.37 -0.82
N GLY A 95 -23.28 28.44 -0.44
CA GLY A 95 -23.61 29.35 0.65
C GLY A 95 -24.03 28.68 1.98
N ALA A 96 -23.17 27.90 2.60
CA ALA A 96 -23.35 27.57 4.00
C ALA A 96 -22.46 28.46 4.84
N ASP A 97 -23.01 29.63 5.26
CA ASP A 97 -22.53 30.31 6.46
C ASP A 97 -22.56 29.30 7.59
N TYR A 98 -21.40 29.03 8.19
CA TYR A 98 -21.27 28.15 9.36
C TYR A 98 -22.01 28.80 10.55
N CYS A 99 -23.32 28.62 10.64
CA CYS A 99 -24.07 28.95 11.84
C CYS A 99 -23.66 27.97 12.94
N GLU A 100 -22.88 28.48 13.89
CA GLU A 100 -22.76 27.87 15.21
C GLU A 100 -24.16 27.77 15.85
N GLU A 101 -24.40 26.63 16.49
CA GLU A 101 -25.57 26.29 17.30
C GLU A 101 -26.82 25.72 16.60
N THR A 102 -26.90 24.38 16.63
CA THR A 102 -28.10 23.69 17.10
C THR A 102 -27.73 22.28 17.58
N THR A 103 -27.83 22.08 18.88
CA THR A 103 -27.77 20.78 19.58
C THR A 103 -29.03 19.94 19.35
N GLY A 104 -29.39 19.67 18.11
CA GLY A 104 -30.48 18.78 17.77
C GLY A 104 -29.92 17.38 17.47
N SER A 105 -30.32 16.37 18.25
CA SER A 105 -30.09 14.96 17.94
C SER A 105 -30.89 14.55 16.72
N PHE A 106 -30.30 14.66 15.52
CA PHE A 106 -30.91 14.14 14.31
C PHE A 106 -30.59 12.65 14.18
N SER A 107 -31.57 11.81 14.51
CA SER A 107 -31.51 10.38 14.20
C SER A 107 -31.89 10.18 12.72
N TYR A 108 -30.89 10.24 11.84
CA TYR A 108 -31.10 9.78 10.46
C TYR A 108 -30.81 8.28 10.40
N ALA A 109 -31.68 7.52 9.73
CA ALA A 109 -31.39 6.14 9.39
C ALA A 109 -30.13 6.12 8.48
N LEU A 110 -29.05 5.51 9.00
CA LEU A 110 -27.78 5.44 8.30
C LEU A 110 -27.87 4.42 7.16
N THR A 111 -27.27 4.75 6.02
CA THR A 111 -27.14 3.87 4.86
C THR A 111 -25.86 3.04 5.00
N GLN A 112 -25.84 1.82 4.49
CA GLN A 112 -24.61 1.10 4.31
C GLN A 112 -23.92 1.67 3.06
N THR A 113 -22.74 2.27 3.25
CA THR A 113 -21.96 2.84 2.16
C THR A 113 -20.99 1.80 1.59
N SER A 114 -21.00 1.62 0.27
CA SER A 114 -19.94 0.89 -0.43
C SER A 114 -18.78 1.82 -0.75
N TRP A 115 -17.54 1.37 -0.50
CA TRP A 115 -16.31 2.08 -0.78
C TRP A 115 -15.63 1.47 -2.01
N TYR A 116 -15.42 2.26 -3.05
CA TYR A 116 -14.79 1.80 -4.28
C TYR A 116 -13.37 2.32 -4.41
N LEU A 117 -12.41 1.40 -4.53
CA LEU A 117 -10.99 1.70 -4.74
C LEU A 117 -10.55 1.26 -6.13
N ALA A 118 -9.87 2.15 -6.86
CA ALA A 118 -9.34 1.83 -8.17
C ALA A 118 -8.05 0.99 -8.05
N THR A 119 -7.98 -0.12 -8.81
CA THR A 119 -6.74 -0.90 -8.97
C THR A 119 -6.00 -0.46 -10.24
N SER A 120 -4.68 -0.65 -10.24
CA SER A 120 -3.86 -0.47 -11.45
C SER A 120 -4.00 -1.69 -12.37
N GLY A 121 -5.15 -1.88 -13.00
CA GLY A 121 -5.41 -3.05 -13.84
C GLY A 121 -4.25 -3.38 -14.79
N THR A 122 -3.91 -4.67 -14.92
CA THR A 122 -2.89 -5.17 -15.86
C THR A 122 -3.25 -4.89 -17.33
N THR A 123 -4.53 -4.65 -17.60
CA THR A 123 -5.12 -4.40 -18.93
C THR A 123 -5.19 -2.92 -19.31
N GLY A 124 -4.69 -2.00 -18.46
CA GLY A 124 -4.63 -0.55 -18.74
C GLY A 124 -5.81 0.26 -18.21
N GLU A 125 -7.02 -0.26 -18.12
CA GLU A 125 -8.13 0.44 -17.47
C GLU A 125 -8.22 0.05 -15.99
N PRO A 126 -8.35 1.03 -15.06
CA PRO A 126 -8.51 0.76 -13.64
C PRO A 126 -9.84 0.03 -13.39
N LYS A 127 -9.78 -1.05 -12.59
CA LYS A 127 -10.97 -1.74 -12.10
C LYS A 127 -11.34 -1.18 -10.73
N TRP A 128 -12.63 -0.96 -10.49
CA TRP A 128 -13.15 -0.53 -9.21
C TRP A 128 -13.45 -1.74 -8.32
N CYS A 129 -12.76 -1.83 -7.19
CA CYS A 129 -12.98 -2.87 -6.19
C CYS A 129 -13.86 -2.35 -5.07
N GLU A 130 -14.95 -3.04 -4.81
CA GLU A 130 -15.92 -2.69 -3.77
C GLU A 130 -15.50 -3.22 -2.41
N HIS A 131 -15.62 -2.37 -1.40
CA HIS A 131 -15.42 -2.67 0.01
C HIS A 131 -16.56 -2.14 0.86
N SER A 132 -16.72 -2.67 2.06
CA SER A 132 -17.48 -2.05 3.14
C SER A 132 -16.52 -1.46 4.18
N PHE A 133 -16.99 -0.53 5.01
CA PHE A 133 -16.21 -0.06 6.16
C PHE A 133 -15.78 -1.23 7.06
N ALA A 134 -16.66 -2.21 7.27
CA ALA A 134 -16.35 -3.41 8.04
C ALA A 134 -15.17 -4.21 7.43
N SER A 135 -15.15 -4.41 6.10
CA SER A 135 -14.05 -5.13 5.45
C SER A 135 -12.73 -4.36 5.47
N LEU A 136 -12.78 -3.03 5.37
CA LEU A 136 -11.60 -2.16 5.46
C LEU A 136 -11.02 -2.07 6.87
N SER A 137 -11.84 -2.24 7.90
CA SER A 137 -11.43 -2.13 9.31
C SER A 137 -10.96 -3.43 9.96
N VAL A 138 -11.10 -4.59 9.30
CA VAL A 138 -10.69 -5.92 9.84
C VAL A 138 -9.26 -5.96 10.37
N GLY A 139 -8.34 -5.27 9.71
CA GLY A 139 -6.91 -5.24 10.10
C GLY A 139 -6.56 -4.17 11.13
N ILE A 140 -7.48 -3.26 11.44
CA ILE A 140 -7.24 -2.13 12.32
C ILE A 140 -7.15 -2.59 13.77
N LYS A 141 -6.14 -2.11 14.47
CA LYS A 141 -5.91 -2.42 15.88
C LYS A 141 -6.02 -1.16 16.72
N GLN A 142 -6.61 -1.30 17.90
CA GLN A 142 -6.77 -0.23 18.88
C GLN A 142 -6.06 -0.61 20.17
N SER A 143 -5.32 0.31 20.74
CA SER A 143 -4.73 0.19 22.09
C SER A 143 -4.10 1.53 22.48
N ASP A 144 -3.90 1.76 23.78
CA ASP A 144 -3.22 2.96 24.31
C ASP A 144 -1.81 3.16 23.74
N LYS A 145 -1.12 2.06 23.37
CA LYS A 145 0.20 2.12 22.74
C LYS A 145 0.11 2.64 21.31
N LEU A 146 -0.93 2.28 20.58
CA LEU A 146 -1.14 2.72 19.20
C LEU A 146 -1.67 4.16 19.13
N GLN A 147 -2.48 4.56 20.11
CA GLN A 147 -2.94 5.94 20.25
C GLN A 147 -1.78 6.95 20.39
N LYS A 148 -0.70 6.55 21.05
CA LYS A 148 0.50 7.38 21.27
C LYS A 148 1.44 7.45 20.06
N LEU A 149 1.08 6.87 18.93
CA LEU A 149 1.86 6.94 17.72
C LEU A 149 1.52 8.21 16.92
N CYS A 150 2.51 8.66 16.15
CA CYS A 150 2.33 9.63 15.09
C CYS A 150 2.67 8.93 13.76
N TRP A 151 1.68 8.77 12.89
CA TRP A 151 1.82 8.10 11.61
C TRP A 151 2.24 9.07 10.51
N GLY A 152 3.34 8.77 9.83
CA GLY A 152 3.69 9.40 8.56
C GLY A 152 3.00 8.68 7.39
N LEU A 153 2.10 9.37 6.70
CA LEU A 153 1.43 8.86 5.51
C LEU A 153 2.32 9.09 4.28
N LEU A 154 2.87 8.03 3.72
CA LEU A 154 3.73 8.09 2.53
C LEU A 154 3.04 7.58 1.27
N TYR A 155 1.95 6.85 1.41
CA TYR A 155 1.10 6.37 0.31
C TYR A 155 0.04 7.39 -0.08
N GLN A 156 -0.44 7.29 -1.30
CA GLN A 156 -1.63 8.02 -1.73
C GLN A 156 -2.87 7.53 -0.96
N PRO A 157 -3.61 8.41 -0.25
CA PRO A 157 -4.68 8.01 0.67
C PRO A 157 -5.91 7.41 -0.02
N PHE A 158 -6.11 7.67 -1.30
CA PHE A 158 -7.18 7.10 -2.12
C PHE A 158 -6.84 5.68 -2.66
N ARG A 159 -5.67 5.14 -2.33
CA ARG A 159 -5.27 3.75 -2.62
C ARG A 159 -5.41 2.90 -1.36
N PHE A 160 -5.58 1.58 -1.54
CA PHE A 160 -5.81 0.66 -0.43
C PHE A 160 -4.77 0.81 0.71
N ALA A 161 -3.47 0.78 0.40
CA ALA A 161 -2.42 0.89 1.42
C ALA A 161 -2.45 2.23 2.17
N GLY A 162 -2.65 3.35 1.46
CA GLY A 162 -2.77 4.67 2.07
C GLY A 162 -4.02 4.81 2.92
N LEU A 163 -5.16 4.33 2.43
CA LEU A 163 -6.41 4.31 3.18
C LEU A 163 -6.27 3.49 4.48
N GLN A 164 -5.58 2.35 4.44
CA GLN A 164 -5.31 1.55 5.64
C GLN A 164 -4.49 2.32 6.69
N VAL A 165 -3.51 3.14 6.28
CA VAL A 165 -2.76 4.01 7.21
C VAL A 165 -3.67 5.09 7.79
N VAL A 166 -4.50 5.73 6.96
CA VAL A 166 -5.49 6.74 7.40
C VAL A 166 -6.45 6.14 8.42
N LEU A 167 -7.07 5.00 8.10
CA LEU A 167 -8.01 4.33 9.00
C LEU A 167 -7.34 3.84 10.30
N GLN A 168 -6.10 3.31 10.22
CA GLN A 168 -5.35 2.90 11.41
C GLN A 168 -5.07 4.09 12.33
N ALA A 169 -4.65 5.24 11.80
CA ALA A 169 -4.40 6.43 12.60
C ALA A 169 -5.70 6.95 13.24
N LEU A 170 -6.74 7.15 12.42
CA LEU A 170 -8.03 7.66 12.89
C LEU A 170 -8.65 6.76 13.96
N LEU A 171 -8.81 5.47 13.69
CA LEU A 171 -9.52 4.54 14.58
C LEU A 171 -8.72 4.17 15.83
N SER A 172 -7.40 4.33 15.83
CA SER A 172 -6.60 4.20 17.07
C SER A 172 -6.48 5.50 17.86
N GLY A 173 -6.95 6.62 17.34
CA GLY A 173 -6.79 7.95 17.96
C GLY A 173 -5.38 8.50 17.91
N ALA A 174 -4.56 8.02 16.97
CA ALA A 174 -3.20 8.46 16.74
C ALA A 174 -3.15 9.71 15.86
N GLU A 175 -2.00 10.40 15.86
CA GLU A 175 -1.74 11.49 14.93
C GLU A 175 -1.44 10.96 13.53
N LEU A 176 -1.84 11.73 12.50
CA LEU A 176 -1.57 11.47 11.10
C LEU A 176 -0.93 12.69 10.45
N ILE A 177 0.24 12.51 9.87
CA ILE A 177 0.98 13.54 9.13
C ILE A 177 1.05 13.16 7.66
N ASP A 178 0.53 13.99 6.77
CA ASP A 178 0.58 13.73 5.33
C ASP A 178 1.96 14.12 4.75
N ALA A 179 2.67 13.12 4.27
CA ALA A 179 3.88 13.22 3.47
C ALA A 179 3.75 12.36 2.20
N SER A 180 2.53 12.21 1.67
CA SER A 180 2.24 11.36 0.50
C SER A 180 2.80 11.93 -0.81
N LYS A 181 3.00 13.26 -0.89
CA LYS A 181 3.50 13.96 -2.07
C LYS A 181 5.02 14.18 -2.04
N GLY A 182 5.62 14.35 -3.19
CA GLY A 182 7.03 14.72 -3.35
C GLY A 182 8.00 13.53 -3.34
N GLU A 183 9.27 13.85 -3.59
CA GLU A 183 10.39 12.92 -3.63
C GLU A 183 10.77 12.43 -2.20
N PRO A 184 11.52 11.33 -2.05
CA PRO A 184 11.85 10.74 -0.75
C PRO A 184 12.48 11.71 0.24
N ARG A 185 13.38 12.60 -0.22
CA ARG A 185 14.03 13.60 0.65
C ARG A 185 13.01 14.64 1.16
N ALA A 186 12.11 15.12 0.29
CA ALA A 186 11.06 16.05 0.68
C ALA A 186 10.09 15.42 1.69
N LYS A 187 9.72 14.14 1.48
CA LYS A 187 8.92 13.37 2.45
C LYS A 187 9.59 13.32 3.82
N LEU A 188 10.88 13.01 3.89
CA LEU A 188 11.62 12.96 5.16
C LEU A 188 11.69 14.32 5.85
N ASN A 189 11.89 15.42 5.10
CA ASN A 189 11.90 16.77 5.68
C ASN A 189 10.58 17.10 6.38
N ILE A 190 9.44 16.70 5.81
CA ILE A 190 8.13 16.84 6.44
C ILE A 190 8.06 16.04 7.74
N LEU A 191 8.52 14.79 7.72
CA LEU A 191 8.44 13.90 8.86
C LEU A 191 9.40 14.30 10.00
N GLN A 192 10.58 14.84 9.69
CA GLN A 192 11.57 15.29 10.67
C GLN A 192 11.07 16.43 11.56
N GLY A 193 10.29 17.36 10.99
CA GLY A 193 9.67 18.48 11.72
C GLY A 193 8.51 18.06 12.64
N LYS A 194 8.11 16.78 12.62
CA LYS A 194 7.00 16.20 13.37
C LYS A 194 7.48 14.97 14.12
N SER A 195 6.94 14.67 15.27
CA SER A 195 7.33 13.52 16.10
C SER A 195 6.87 12.17 15.53
N VAL A 196 7.09 11.94 14.24
CA VAL A 196 6.64 10.72 13.55
C VAL A 196 7.34 9.50 14.13
N SER A 197 6.54 8.50 14.50
CA SER A 197 7.00 7.27 15.15
C SER A 197 6.53 5.99 14.47
N ALA A 198 5.68 6.10 13.45
CA ALA A 198 5.20 4.98 12.67
C ALA A 198 5.16 5.33 11.17
N ILE A 199 5.68 4.45 10.33
CA ILE A 199 5.67 4.58 8.87
C ILE A 199 5.28 3.25 8.24
N SER A 200 4.44 3.33 7.20
CA SER A 200 4.18 2.24 6.28
C SER A 200 4.57 2.68 4.87
N ALA A 201 5.40 1.88 4.19
CA ALA A 201 5.86 2.16 2.83
C ALA A 201 6.12 0.86 2.05
N THR A 202 6.24 0.97 0.71
CA THR A 202 6.70 -0.14 -0.12
C THR A 202 8.19 -0.43 0.14
N PRO A 203 8.66 -1.67 -0.07
CA PRO A 203 10.09 -1.98 -0.08
C PRO A 203 10.92 -1.01 -0.92
N SER A 204 10.46 -0.67 -2.11
CA SER A 204 11.15 0.28 -2.98
C SER A 204 11.27 1.67 -2.37
N LEU A 205 10.19 2.19 -1.75
CA LEU A 205 10.23 3.49 -1.07
C LEU A 205 11.10 3.45 0.18
N TRP A 206 11.07 2.36 0.97
CA TRP A 206 11.98 2.18 2.10
C TRP A 206 13.45 2.24 1.68
N ARG A 207 13.81 1.62 0.53
CA ARG A 207 15.16 1.71 -0.03
C ARG A 207 15.53 3.14 -0.42
N GLN A 208 14.62 3.85 -1.09
CA GLN A 208 14.84 5.26 -1.44
C GLN A 208 15.05 6.12 -0.20
N LEU A 209 14.27 5.90 0.87
CA LEU A 209 14.45 6.61 2.14
C LEU A 209 15.80 6.29 2.80
N LEU A 210 16.25 5.02 2.77
CA LEU A 210 17.58 4.62 3.25
C LEU A 210 18.71 5.30 2.48
N MET A 211 18.58 5.40 1.14
CA MET A 211 19.58 6.05 0.27
C MET A 211 19.76 7.55 0.58
N THR A 212 18.76 8.21 1.15
CA THR A 212 18.88 9.62 1.55
C THR A 212 19.89 9.84 2.68
N LYS A 213 20.29 8.79 3.42
CA LYS A 213 21.10 8.82 4.64
C LYS A 213 20.47 9.64 5.80
N GLN A 214 19.26 10.16 5.62
CA GLN A 214 18.55 11.00 6.61
C GLN A 214 17.51 10.22 7.43
N LEU A 215 17.13 9.02 6.99
CA LEU A 215 16.08 8.23 7.64
C LEU A 215 16.39 7.96 9.13
N GLY A 216 17.66 7.79 9.49
CA GLY A 216 18.10 7.55 10.86
C GLY A 216 17.86 8.71 11.85
N SER A 217 17.52 9.91 11.36
CA SER A 217 17.15 11.04 12.22
C SER A 217 15.75 10.91 12.84
N LEU A 218 14.91 10.02 12.30
CA LEU A 218 13.57 9.74 12.85
C LEU A 218 13.66 8.76 14.03
N THR A 219 12.72 8.90 14.97
CA THR A 219 12.60 7.98 16.12
C THR A 219 11.46 7.00 15.90
N LEU A 220 11.63 6.08 14.94
CA LEU A 220 10.58 5.16 14.55
C LEU A 220 10.40 4.01 15.56
N LYS A 221 9.15 3.75 15.94
CA LYS A 221 8.70 2.64 16.80
C LYS A 221 8.01 1.52 16.02
N ASN A 222 7.38 1.85 14.90
CA ASN A 222 6.69 0.90 14.02
C ASN A 222 7.08 1.13 12.56
N LEU A 223 7.64 0.10 11.93
CA LEU A 223 7.96 0.07 10.51
C LEU A 223 7.12 -1.01 9.85
N THR A 224 6.40 -0.64 8.80
CA THR A 224 5.58 -1.57 8.04
C THR A 224 5.99 -1.53 6.56
N LEU A 225 6.17 -2.70 5.96
CA LEU A 225 6.45 -2.87 4.55
C LEU A 225 5.26 -3.58 3.88
N GLY A 226 4.88 -3.16 2.69
CA GLY A 226 3.79 -3.82 1.97
C GLY A 226 3.69 -3.41 0.51
N GLY A 227 2.89 -4.15 -0.25
CA GLY A 227 2.63 -3.86 -1.67
C GLY A 227 3.66 -4.39 -2.66
N GLU A 228 4.83 -4.84 -2.21
CA GLU A 228 5.87 -5.50 -2.99
C GLU A 228 6.48 -6.66 -2.18
N ILE A 229 7.25 -7.54 -2.83
CA ILE A 229 7.97 -8.60 -2.15
C ILE A 229 9.04 -7.99 -1.25
N VAL A 230 9.07 -8.44 0.00
CA VAL A 230 10.04 -8.01 1.00
C VAL A 230 11.19 -9.01 1.05
N ASP A 231 12.41 -8.54 0.86
CA ASP A 231 13.63 -9.34 0.97
C ASP A 231 14.31 -9.18 2.32
N GLN A 232 15.19 -10.13 2.67
CA GLN A 232 15.86 -10.16 3.97
C GLN A 232 16.85 -9.01 4.15
N VAL A 233 17.56 -8.60 3.10
CA VAL A 233 18.55 -7.52 3.17
C VAL A 233 17.92 -6.21 3.63
N LEU A 234 16.72 -5.89 3.10
CA LEU A 234 16.00 -4.70 3.51
C LEU A 234 15.53 -4.78 4.97
N LEU A 235 15.01 -5.95 5.39
CA LEU A 235 14.61 -6.17 6.78
C LEU A 235 15.78 -5.99 7.74
N ASP A 236 16.94 -6.55 7.41
CA ASP A 236 18.16 -6.48 8.23
C ASP A 236 18.67 -5.03 8.34
N ASN A 237 18.69 -4.29 7.22
CA ASN A 237 19.11 -2.89 7.20
C ASN A 237 18.17 -2.01 8.04
N LEU A 238 16.86 -2.19 7.93
CA LEU A 238 15.89 -1.45 8.75
C LEU A 238 16.00 -1.84 10.23
N LYS A 239 16.21 -3.12 10.54
CA LYS A 239 16.39 -3.60 11.90
C LYS A 239 17.69 -3.08 12.53
N LYS A 240 18.76 -2.99 11.74
CA LYS A 240 20.04 -2.39 12.16
C LYS A 240 19.88 -0.90 12.48
N LEU A 241 19.14 -0.17 11.65
CA LEU A 241 18.91 1.27 11.81
C LEU A 241 17.96 1.58 12.97
N PHE A 242 16.92 0.73 13.18
CA PHE A 242 15.89 0.88 14.20
C PHE A 242 15.76 -0.39 15.07
N PRO A 243 16.76 -0.72 15.92
CA PRO A 243 16.83 -2.02 16.62
C PRO A 243 15.66 -2.24 17.59
N GLN A 244 15.07 -1.17 18.14
CA GLN A 244 13.95 -1.23 19.08
C GLN A 244 12.57 -1.17 18.41
N ALA A 245 12.52 -0.89 17.11
CA ALA A 245 11.26 -0.75 16.41
C ALA A 245 10.62 -2.11 16.10
N LYS A 246 9.29 -2.12 16.07
CA LYS A 246 8.51 -3.25 15.55
C LYS A 246 8.55 -3.22 14.03
N LEU A 247 9.21 -4.19 13.44
CA LEU A 247 9.30 -4.37 12.00
C LEU A 247 8.29 -5.43 11.55
N ARG A 248 7.47 -5.08 10.57
CA ARG A 248 6.42 -5.95 10.02
C ARG A 248 6.35 -5.82 8.53
N HIS A 249 6.01 -6.91 7.84
CA HIS A 249 5.56 -6.80 6.46
C HIS A 249 4.18 -7.40 6.28
N ILE A 250 3.44 -6.82 5.33
CA ILE A 250 2.03 -7.09 5.11
C ILE A 250 1.84 -7.60 3.69
N TYR A 251 1.16 -8.73 3.57
CA TYR A 251 0.61 -9.21 2.33
C TYR A 251 -0.87 -8.79 2.25
N ALA A 252 -1.19 -8.00 1.25
CA ALA A 252 -2.55 -7.49 1.00
C ALA A 252 -2.74 -7.18 -0.49
N SER A 253 -3.97 -7.24 -0.96
CA SER A 253 -4.36 -6.74 -2.27
C SER A 253 -5.62 -5.89 -2.16
N THR A 254 -5.87 -5.05 -3.17
CA THR A 254 -7.10 -4.25 -3.19
C THR A 254 -8.33 -5.16 -3.28
N GLU A 255 -8.24 -6.26 -4.01
CA GLU A 255 -9.35 -7.19 -4.26
C GLU A 255 -9.72 -8.01 -3.03
N ALA A 256 -8.72 -8.48 -2.30
CA ALA A 256 -8.89 -9.41 -1.17
C ALA A 256 -8.75 -8.76 0.20
N GLY A 257 -8.35 -7.50 0.25
CA GLY A 257 -8.07 -6.80 1.49
C GLY A 257 -6.79 -7.27 2.17
N LEU A 258 -6.77 -7.25 3.51
CA LEU A 258 -5.65 -7.72 4.31
C LEU A 258 -5.54 -9.24 4.25
N GLY A 259 -4.42 -9.76 3.73
CA GLY A 259 -4.09 -11.17 3.74
C GLY A 259 -3.49 -11.60 5.08
N PHE A 260 -2.25 -11.19 5.35
CA PHE A 260 -1.56 -11.51 6.61
C PHE A 260 -0.45 -10.52 6.93
N VAL A 261 0.01 -10.58 8.18
CA VAL A 261 1.10 -9.74 8.70
C VAL A 261 2.19 -10.65 9.26
N VAL A 262 3.41 -10.50 8.78
CA VAL A 262 4.61 -11.18 9.30
C VAL A 262 5.38 -10.21 10.17
N SER A 263 5.80 -10.65 11.36
CA SER A 263 6.47 -9.80 12.35
C SER A 263 7.66 -10.49 13.05
N ASP A 264 8.15 -11.57 12.45
CA ASP A 264 9.30 -12.34 12.97
C ASP A 264 10.66 -11.83 12.46
N GLY A 265 10.65 -10.78 11.63
CA GLY A 265 11.86 -10.19 11.06
C GLY A 265 12.45 -10.96 9.88
N GLN A 266 11.74 -11.94 9.34
CA GLN A 266 12.21 -12.79 8.25
C GLN A 266 11.36 -12.58 6.99
N ALA A 267 11.99 -12.66 5.83
CA ALA A 267 11.32 -12.61 4.53
C ALA A 267 10.40 -13.82 4.31
N GLY A 268 9.39 -13.69 3.43
CA GLY A 268 8.37 -14.70 3.23
C GLY A 268 7.47 -14.86 4.45
N PHE A 269 6.83 -16.01 4.62
CA PHE A 269 5.97 -16.32 5.77
C PHE A 269 6.15 -17.75 6.25
N PRO A 270 5.84 -18.09 7.53
CA PRO A 270 6.02 -19.44 8.08
C PRO A 270 5.19 -20.48 7.33
N ARG A 271 5.80 -21.59 6.88
CA ARG A 271 5.13 -22.68 6.18
C ARG A 271 3.94 -23.25 6.95
N LYS A 272 4.03 -23.29 8.29
CA LYS A 272 2.94 -23.77 9.17
C LYS A 272 1.62 -23.01 8.98
N TRP A 273 1.62 -21.82 8.41
CA TRP A 273 0.40 -21.07 8.13
C TRP A 273 -0.44 -21.65 6.99
N LEU A 274 0.14 -22.47 6.12
CA LEU A 274 -0.61 -23.23 5.11
C LEU A 274 -1.56 -24.26 5.76
N GLU A 275 -1.16 -24.82 6.90
CA GLU A 275 -1.93 -25.83 7.64
C GLU A 275 -2.74 -25.19 8.79
N GLN A 276 -2.15 -24.25 9.51
CA GLN A 276 -2.68 -23.63 10.71
C GLN A 276 -2.88 -22.11 10.54
N SER A 277 -3.93 -21.71 9.84
CA SER A 277 -4.22 -20.30 9.55
C SER A 277 -5.36 -19.70 10.40
N THR A 278 -5.78 -20.33 11.50
CA THR A 278 -6.94 -19.87 12.31
C THR A 278 -6.78 -18.47 12.87
N HIS A 279 -5.55 -18.05 13.15
CA HIS A 279 -5.19 -16.72 13.65
C HIS A 279 -5.06 -15.66 12.54
N LEU A 280 -5.13 -16.06 11.26
CA LEU A 280 -5.01 -15.15 10.11
C LEU A 280 -6.40 -14.71 9.64
N PRO A 281 -6.54 -13.51 9.04
CA PRO A 281 -7.78 -13.07 8.40
C PRO A 281 -8.12 -13.84 7.12
N VAL A 282 -7.22 -14.71 6.65
CA VAL A 282 -7.38 -15.55 5.46
C VAL A 282 -7.01 -17.00 5.75
N LYS A 283 -7.52 -17.95 4.92
CA LYS A 283 -6.91 -19.27 4.76
C LYS A 283 -5.94 -19.21 3.59
N LEU A 284 -4.83 -19.98 3.71
CA LEU A 284 -3.77 -20.03 2.70
C LEU A 284 -3.69 -21.45 2.11
N LYS A 285 -3.41 -21.53 0.81
CA LYS A 285 -3.13 -22.79 0.10
C LYS A 285 -2.15 -22.49 -1.03
N VAL A 286 -1.30 -23.44 -1.37
CA VAL A 286 -0.48 -23.39 -2.58
C VAL A 286 -1.06 -24.35 -3.59
N ALA A 287 -1.31 -23.88 -4.81
CA ALA A 287 -1.83 -24.69 -5.91
C ALA A 287 -0.72 -25.49 -6.59
N ASP A 288 -1.08 -26.48 -7.44
CA ASP A 288 -0.14 -27.32 -8.18
C ASP A 288 0.76 -26.50 -9.13
N ASN A 289 0.25 -25.39 -9.64
CA ASN A 289 1.01 -24.42 -10.44
C ASN A 289 1.90 -23.49 -9.59
N LYS A 290 2.03 -23.76 -8.28
CA LYS A 290 2.79 -22.99 -7.28
C LYS A 290 2.25 -21.59 -6.99
N HIS A 291 1.05 -21.26 -7.43
CA HIS A 291 0.43 -19.98 -7.05
C HIS A 291 -0.06 -20.03 -5.61
N LEU A 292 0.10 -18.93 -4.90
CA LEU A 292 -0.53 -18.71 -3.61
C LEU A 292 -2.02 -18.46 -3.82
N LEU A 293 -2.84 -19.28 -3.18
CA LEU A 293 -4.29 -19.12 -3.10
C LEU A 293 -4.66 -18.57 -1.72
N ILE A 294 -5.55 -17.59 -1.68
CA ILE A 294 -6.06 -17.04 -0.43
C ILE A 294 -7.58 -17.11 -0.37
N LYS A 295 -8.12 -17.42 0.80
CA LYS A 295 -9.56 -17.38 1.07
C LYS A 295 -9.82 -16.44 2.24
N PRO A 296 -10.26 -15.20 2.00
CA PRO A 296 -10.63 -14.25 3.05
C PRO A 296 -11.73 -14.80 3.96
N ARG A 297 -11.61 -14.55 5.27
CA ARG A 297 -12.65 -14.92 6.25
C ARG A 297 -13.76 -13.87 6.32
N HIS A 298 -13.43 -12.63 6.01
CA HIS A 298 -14.28 -11.47 6.02
C HIS A 298 -14.08 -10.71 4.71
N GLY A 299 -14.81 -11.06 3.67
CA GLY A 299 -14.73 -10.41 2.36
C GLY A 299 -16.10 -9.90 1.92
N ASN A 300 -16.13 -8.92 1.00
CA ASN A 300 -17.37 -8.56 0.33
C ASN A 300 -17.83 -9.74 -0.55
N ALA A 301 -19.00 -10.26 -0.24
CA ALA A 301 -19.56 -11.45 -0.92
C ALA A 301 -19.64 -11.27 -2.45
N GLN A 302 -19.97 -10.07 -2.94
CA GLN A 302 -20.10 -9.82 -4.39
C GLN A 302 -18.76 -9.86 -5.12
N THR A 303 -17.71 -9.21 -4.56
CA THR A 303 -16.37 -9.24 -5.15
C THR A 303 -15.81 -10.65 -5.12
N MET A 304 -16.04 -11.39 -4.02
CA MET A 304 -15.59 -12.76 -3.86
C MET A 304 -16.22 -13.72 -4.86
N LEU A 305 -17.53 -13.58 -5.16
CA LEU A 305 -18.24 -14.41 -6.13
C LEU A 305 -17.70 -14.27 -7.57
N GLN A 306 -17.07 -13.14 -7.89
CA GLN A 306 -16.55 -12.87 -9.23
C GLN A 306 -15.15 -13.42 -9.48
N ILE A 307 -14.32 -13.57 -8.41
CA ILE A 307 -12.89 -13.87 -8.54
C ILE A 307 -12.44 -15.14 -7.80
N ALA A 308 -13.30 -15.71 -6.95
CA ALA A 308 -12.99 -16.92 -6.19
C ALA A 308 -13.40 -18.18 -6.95
N ASP A 309 -12.66 -19.28 -6.73
CA ASP A 309 -13.01 -20.60 -7.20
C ASP A 309 -14.24 -21.19 -6.47
N GLY A 310 -14.70 -22.38 -6.88
CA GLY A 310 -15.83 -23.07 -6.26
C GLY A 310 -15.62 -23.43 -4.78
N GLN A 311 -14.40 -23.34 -4.26
CA GLN A 311 -14.05 -23.52 -2.84
C GLN A 311 -13.90 -22.18 -2.09
N GLY A 312 -14.03 -21.05 -2.79
CA GLY A 312 -13.90 -19.68 -2.26
C GLY A 312 -12.45 -19.20 -2.12
N PHE A 313 -11.49 -19.84 -2.81
CA PHE A 313 -10.12 -19.38 -2.92
C PHE A 313 -9.94 -18.44 -4.11
N ILE A 314 -9.15 -17.39 -3.92
CA ILE A 314 -8.73 -16.45 -4.95
C ILE A 314 -7.31 -16.81 -5.37
N ASP A 315 -7.07 -17.00 -6.68
CA ASP A 315 -5.71 -17.07 -7.21
C ASP A 315 -5.07 -15.67 -7.19
N THR A 316 -3.96 -15.55 -6.46
CA THR A 316 -3.26 -14.26 -6.36
C THR A 316 -2.34 -14.01 -7.55
N PHE A 317 -2.08 -15.02 -8.36
CA PHE A 317 -1.05 -15.04 -9.41
C PHE A 317 0.37 -14.78 -8.88
N ASP A 318 0.58 -14.83 -7.58
CA ASP A 318 1.90 -14.76 -6.97
C ASP A 318 2.46 -16.18 -6.85
N GLU A 319 3.55 -16.46 -7.56
CA GLU A 319 4.23 -17.76 -7.48
C GLU A 319 5.11 -17.79 -6.24
N VAL A 320 5.09 -18.94 -5.54
CA VAL A 320 5.81 -19.15 -4.29
C VAL A 320 6.69 -20.39 -4.32
N GLN A 321 7.76 -20.34 -3.55
CA GLN A 321 8.62 -21.48 -3.23
C GLN A 321 8.38 -21.89 -1.78
N VAL A 322 8.00 -23.16 -1.59
CA VAL A 322 7.80 -23.75 -0.26
C VAL A 322 9.09 -24.47 0.13
N THR A 323 9.64 -24.10 1.29
CA THR A 323 10.74 -24.81 1.97
C THR A 323 10.21 -25.52 3.21
N ASP A 324 11.07 -26.19 3.96
CA ASP A 324 10.64 -26.90 5.19
C ASP A 324 10.08 -25.96 6.26
N GLU A 325 10.59 -24.75 6.35
CA GLU A 325 10.20 -23.79 7.39
C GLU A 325 9.36 -22.63 6.87
N ARG A 326 9.58 -22.18 5.63
CA ARG A 326 9.00 -20.94 5.11
C ARG A 326 8.49 -21.06 3.68
N VAL A 327 7.65 -20.09 3.33
CA VAL A 327 7.17 -19.86 1.97
C VAL A 327 7.69 -18.53 1.50
N PHE A 328 8.40 -18.51 0.37
CA PHE A 328 8.98 -17.33 -0.23
C PHE A 328 8.24 -16.96 -1.52
N PHE A 329 8.03 -15.67 -1.75
CA PHE A 329 7.51 -15.17 -3.01
C PHE A 329 8.63 -15.12 -4.05
N LEU A 330 8.36 -15.66 -5.24
CA LEU A 330 9.28 -15.61 -6.39
C LEU A 330 8.99 -14.44 -7.32
N GLY A 331 7.71 -14.10 -7.50
CA GLY A 331 7.22 -13.05 -8.36
C GLY A 331 5.79 -13.29 -8.82
N ARG A 332 5.30 -12.43 -9.71
CA ARG A 332 3.96 -12.57 -10.29
C ARG A 332 3.99 -13.32 -11.61
N ALA A 333 3.11 -14.28 -11.81
CA ALA A 333 2.96 -15.03 -13.05
C ALA A 333 2.70 -14.15 -14.29
N THR A 334 2.10 -12.96 -14.10
CA THR A 334 1.82 -11.98 -15.16
C THR A 334 3.02 -11.14 -15.59
N GLY A 335 4.12 -11.15 -14.82
CA GLY A 335 5.34 -10.36 -15.05
C GLY A 335 6.55 -11.20 -15.51
N VAL A 336 6.36 -12.45 -15.84
CA VAL A 336 7.40 -13.41 -16.20
C VAL A 336 8.07 -13.04 -17.52
N ILE A 337 9.41 -13.09 -17.56
CA ILE A 337 10.23 -12.95 -18.78
C ILE A 337 10.47 -14.35 -19.35
N ASN A 338 10.19 -14.53 -20.65
CA ASN A 338 10.34 -15.81 -21.35
C ASN A 338 11.64 -15.87 -22.13
N VAL A 339 12.67 -16.49 -21.55
CA VAL A 339 14.01 -16.61 -22.15
C VAL A 339 14.16 -18.00 -22.78
N GLY A 340 13.97 -18.10 -24.08
CA GLY A 340 14.13 -19.40 -24.79
C GLY A 340 13.24 -20.52 -24.22
N GLY A 341 12.01 -20.21 -23.82
CA GLY A 341 11.08 -21.15 -23.21
C GLY A 341 11.19 -21.27 -21.69
N ASN A 342 12.20 -20.67 -21.07
CA ASN A 342 12.36 -20.66 -19.62
C ASN A 342 11.70 -19.43 -18.99
N LYS A 343 10.99 -19.62 -17.89
CA LYS A 343 10.34 -18.56 -17.11
C LYS A 343 11.33 -17.93 -16.15
N VAL A 344 11.48 -16.61 -16.20
CA VAL A 344 12.30 -15.83 -15.27
C VAL A 344 11.42 -14.80 -14.55
N TYR A 345 11.47 -14.81 -13.23
CA TYR A 345 10.76 -13.85 -12.38
C TYR A 345 11.67 -12.63 -12.13
N PRO A 346 11.30 -11.44 -12.62
CA PRO A 346 12.09 -10.23 -12.40
C PRO A 346 12.42 -9.99 -10.93
N GLU A 347 11.43 -10.20 -10.07
CA GLU A 347 11.55 -9.99 -8.62
C GLU A 347 12.61 -10.89 -7.99
N LYS A 348 12.71 -12.15 -8.43
CA LYS A 348 13.76 -13.10 -7.98
C LYS A 348 15.16 -12.57 -8.34
N VAL A 349 15.31 -12.09 -9.56
CA VAL A 349 16.61 -11.56 -10.04
C VAL A 349 16.93 -10.25 -9.29
N GLU A 350 15.96 -9.37 -9.10
CA GLU A 350 16.11 -8.14 -8.31
C GLU A 350 16.59 -8.44 -6.88
N GLN A 351 15.99 -9.44 -6.21
CA GLN A 351 16.39 -9.86 -4.87
C GLN A 351 17.86 -10.32 -4.81
N VAL A 352 18.34 -11.01 -5.84
CA VAL A 352 19.74 -11.44 -5.93
C VAL A 352 20.66 -10.24 -6.15
N LEU A 353 20.32 -9.31 -7.05
CA LEU A 353 21.09 -8.10 -7.29
C LEU A 353 21.19 -7.22 -6.02
N LEU A 354 20.11 -7.14 -5.26
CA LEU A 354 20.02 -6.36 -4.02
C LEU A 354 20.81 -6.95 -2.85
N GLN A 355 21.35 -8.16 -2.96
CA GLN A 355 22.30 -8.71 -1.99
C GLN A 355 23.69 -8.06 -2.09
N CYS A 356 24.03 -7.44 -3.23
CA CYS A 356 25.24 -6.68 -3.36
C CYS A 356 25.15 -5.42 -2.46
N PRO A 357 26.08 -5.23 -1.50
CA PRO A 357 26.00 -4.15 -0.50
C PRO A 357 26.10 -2.75 -1.09
N PHE A 358 26.56 -2.65 -2.35
CA PHE A 358 26.70 -1.39 -3.07
C PHE A 358 25.45 -0.99 -3.85
N ILE A 359 24.43 -1.85 -3.91
CA ILE A 359 23.19 -1.60 -4.68
C ILE A 359 22.09 -1.03 -3.80
N GLY A 360 21.61 0.15 -4.18
CA GLY A 360 20.48 0.80 -3.53
C GLY A 360 19.14 0.28 -4.03
N GLN A 361 18.97 0.22 -5.36
CA GLN A 361 17.76 -0.30 -6.01
C GLN A 361 18.14 -1.15 -7.23
N ALA A 362 17.25 -2.07 -7.59
CA ALA A 362 17.35 -2.88 -8.80
C ALA A 362 15.99 -2.92 -9.52
N LYS A 363 16.02 -2.87 -10.84
CA LYS A 363 14.87 -3.05 -11.74
C LYS A 363 15.26 -4.03 -12.81
N VAL A 364 14.51 -5.13 -12.91
CA VAL A 364 14.70 -6.17 -13.91
C VAL A 364 13.51 -6.16 -14.87
N TYR A 365 13.80 -6.24 -16.18
CA TYR A 365 12.79 -6.21 -17.23
C TYR A 365 13.22 -6.99 -18.47
N ALA A 366 12.22 -7.29 -19.32
CA ALA A 366 12.47 -7.99 -20.58
C ALA A 366 13.00 -7.05 -21.66
N LYS A 367 13.96 -7.51 -22.46
CA LYS A 367 14.35 -6.92 -23.75
C LYS A 367 14.07 -7.92 -24.85
N LYS A 368 13.37 -7.51 -25.90
CA LYS A 368 13.08 -8.38 -27.06
C LYS A 368 14.38 -8.88 -27.74
N SER A 369 14.39 -10.13 -28.11
CA SER A 369 15.50 -10.81 -28.82
C SER A 369 14.93 -11.67 -29.92
N ALA A 370 15.49 -11.56 -31.12
CA ALA A 370 15.07 -12.35 -32.28
C ALA A 370 15.35 -13.86 -32.10
N LEU A 371 16.38 -14.23 -31.31
CA LEU A 371 16.78 -15.62 -31.12
C LEU A 371 16.11 -16.28 -29.89
N MET A 372 15.97 -15.53 -28.80
CA MET A 372 15.53 -16.07 -27.50
C MET A 372 14.13 -15.61 -27.09
N GLY A 373 13.44 -14.87 -27.96
CA GLY A 373 12.17 -14.21 -27.64
C GLY A 373 12.40 -13.01 -26.73
N GLU A 374 12.87 -13.24 -25.50
CA GLU A 374 13.20 -12.19 -24.53
C GLU A 374 14.56 -12.48 -23.86
N LEU A 375 15.20 -11.41 -23.39
CA LEU A 375 16.42 -11.44 -22.58
C LEU A 375 16.18 -10.69 -21.29
N VAL A 376 16.79 -11.16 -20.22
CA VAL A 376 16.80 -10.47 -18.92
C VAL A 376 17.80 -9.31 -19.00
N VAL A 377 17.36 -8.11 -18.63
CA VAL A 377 18.21 -6.93 -18.46
C VAL A 377 17.90 -6.27 -17.12
N ALA A 378 18.88 -5.59 -16.55
CA ALA A 378 18.74 -4.94 -15.26
C ALA A 378 19.29 -3.51 -15.27
N ASP A 379 18.58 -2.61 -14.62
CA ASP A 379 19.06 -1.30 -14.20
C ASP A 379 19.26 -1.33 -12.69
N VAL A 380 20.36 -0.78 -12.20
CA VAL A 380 20.67 -0.71 -10.77
C VAL A 380 21.13 0.69 -10.40
N THR A 381 20.76 1.15 -9.20
CA THR A 381 21.36 2.34 -8.61
C THR A 381 22.44 1.93 -7.62
N VAL A 382 23.53 2.68 -7.60
CA VAL A 382 24.67 2.42 -6.70
C VAL A 382 24.59 3.40 -5.53
N ILE A 383 24.90 2.91 -4.33
CA ILE A 383 25.09 3.78 -3.17
C ILE A 383 26.33 4.63 -3.41
N GLU A 384 26.30 5.94 -3.07
CA GLU A 384 27.42 6.87 -3.22
C GLU A 384 28.76 6.25 -2.75
N ASP A 385 29.84 6.57 -3.44
CA ASP A 385 31.24 6.17 -3.17
C ASP A 385 31.68 4.77 -3.66
N ALA A 386 30.85 4.04 -4.41
CA ALA A 386 31.24 2.74 -4.93
C ALA A 386 31.85 2.86 -6.37
N ASN A 387 32.98 2.19 -6.59
CA ASN A 387 33.57 2.11 -7.92
C ASN A 387 32.71 1.25 -8.85
N HIS A 388 32.18 1.83 -9.92
CA HIS A 388 31.26 1.16 -10.85
C HIS A 388 31.81 -0.11 -11.48
N TYR A 389 33.13 -0.20 -11.70
CA TYR A 389 33.76 -1.40 -12.27
C TYR A 389 33.73 -2.57 -11.26
N SER A 390 34.13 -2.33 -10.03
CA SER A 390 34.12 -3.35 -8.97
C SER A 390 32.69 -3.80 -8.63
N VAL A 391 31.73 -2.89 -8.65
CA VAL A 391 30.29 -3.20 -8.46
C VAL A 391 29.79 -4.17 -9.54
N LYS A 392 30.09 -3.93 -10.82
CA LYS A 392 29.68 -4.84 -11.90
C LYS A 392 30.28 -6.24 -11.78
N GLN A 393 31.53 -6.33 -11.37
CA GLN A 393 32.20 -7.63 -11.15
C GLN A 393 31.54 -8.40 -10.00
N GLU A 394 31.27 -7.73 -8.89
CA GLU A 394 30.61 -8.35 -7.73
C GLU A 394 29.19 -8.79 -8.07
N LEU A 395 28.41 -7.96 -8.77
CA LEU A 395 27.07 -8.32 -9.24
C LEU A 395 27.09 -9.58 -10.12
N LEU A 396 28.00 -9.65 -11.07
CA LEU A 396 28.14 -10.84 -11.95
C LEU A 396 28.52 -12.09 -11.16
N LYS A 397 29.37 -11.97 -10.14
CA LYS A 397 29.74 -13.06 -9.25
C LYS A 397 28.55 -13.57 -8.46
N ILE A 398 27.80 -12.66 -7.83
CA ILE A 398 26.58 -13.00 -7.06
C ILE A 398 25.56 -13.68 -8.00
N CYS A 399 25.30 -13.10 -9.18
CA CYS A 399 24.35 -13.67 -10.13
C CYS A 399 24.76 -15.11 -10.56
N LYS A 400 26.06 -15.35 -10.88
CA LYS A 400 26.54 -16.67 -11.28
C LYS A 400 26.42 -17.72 -10.17
N THR A 401 26.44 -17.30 -8.91
CA THR A 401 26.36 -18.20 -7.76
C THR A 401 24.90 -18.58 -7.43
N GLN A 402 23.95 -17.67 -7.66
CA GLN A 402 22.58 -17.82 -7.15
C GLN A 402 21.50 -17.94 -8.23
N LEU A 403 21.81 -17.59 -9.48
CA LEU A 403 20.87 -17.63 -10.59
C LEU A 403 21.22 -18.72 -11.60
N LEU A 404 20.20 -19.29 -12.22
CA LEU A 404 20.39 -20.16 -13.38
C LEU A 404 20.90 -19.34 -14.56
N ARG A 405 21.60 -19.97 -15.50
CA ARG A 405 22.25 -19.30 -16.63
C ARG A 405 21.31 -18.38 -17.41
N PHE A 406 20.06 -18.78 -17.61
CA PHE A 406 19.06 -18.01 -18.36
C PHE A 406 18.41 -16.88 -17.52
N GLU A 407 18.58 -16.89 -16.19
CA GLU A 407 18.12 -15.85 -15.28
C GLU A 407 19.15 -14.69 -15.15
N ILE A 408 20.41 -14.94 -15.48
CA ILE A 408 21.48 -13.94 -15.35
C ILE A 408 21.23 -12.79 -16.33
N PRO A 409 21.17 -11.53 -15.88
CA PRO A 409 20.99 -10.41 -16.78
C PRO A 409 22.10 -10.32 -17.83
N THR A 410 21.71 -10.25 -19.10
CA THR A 410 22.64 -10.12 -20.23
C THR A 410 23.29 -8.72 -20.27
N LYS A 411 22.63 -7.74 -19.66
CA LYS A 411 23.15 -6.38 -19.49
C LYS A 411 22.72 -5.87 -18.11
N ILE A 412 23.67 -5.29 -17.37
CA ILE A 412 23.44 -4.55 -16.14
C ILE A 412 23.89 -3.11 -16.37
N SER A 413 22.95 -2.16 -16.29
CA SER A 413 23.22 -0.73 -16.42
C SER A 413 23.20 -0.09 -15.04
N ILE A 414 24.20 0.74 -14.74
CA ILE A 414 24.19 1.61 -13.57
C ILE A 414 23.49 2.89 -13.98
N VAL A 415 22.44 3.26 -13.25
CA VAL A 415 21.61 4.45 -13.50
C VAL A 415 21.54 5.31 -12.24
N ASP A 416 21.33 6.61 -12.41
CA ASP A 416 21.25 7.53 -11.27
C ASP A 416 19.98 7.32 -10.45
N ASN A 417 18.87 6.95 -11.10
CA ASN A 417 17.59 6.77 -10.44
C ASN A 417 16.74 5.69 -11.12
N ILE A 418 15.96 4.96 -10.32
CA ILE A 418 14.93 4.03 -10.79
C ILE A 418 13.57 4.65 -10.49
N ILE A 419 12.80 4.93 -11.53
CA ILE A 419 11.47 5.55 -11.42
C ILE A 419 10.50 4.57 -10.78
N CYS A 420 9.88 5.02 -9.70
CA CYS A 420 8.75 4.33 -9.08
C CYS A 420 7.43 4.89 -9.62
N GLU A 421 6.40 4.05 -9.63
CA GLU A 421 5.03 4.47 -9.87
C GLU A 421 4.53 5.37 -8.72
N PRO A 422 3.47 6.15 -8.91
CA PRO A 422 2.83 6.91 -7.83
C PRO A 422 2.39 6.05 -6.63
N THR A 423 2.28 4.73 -6.82
CA THR A 423 2.02 3.74 -5.78
C THR A 423 3.24 3.43 -4.90
N GLY A 424 4.41 3.97 -5.22
CA GLY A 424 5.69 3.69 -4.57
C GLY A 424 6.35 2.38 -4.99
N LYS A 425 5.82 1.68 -6.01
CA LYS A 425 6.38 0.45 -6.58
C LYS A 425 7.31 0.73 -7.75
N VAL A 426 8.26 -0.17 -8.01
CA VAL A 426 9.12 -0.08 -9.19
C VAL A 426 8.27 -0.12 -10.47
N ASN A 427 8.45 0.88 -11.32
CA ASN A 427 7.79 0.90 -12.63
C ASN A 427 8.56 0.00 -13.62
N ARG A 428 7.99 -1.18 -13.94
CA ARG A 428 8.59 -2.13 -14.89
C ARG A 428 8.17 -1.93 -16.33
N LYS A 429 7.22 -1.02 -16.62
CA LYS A 429 6.85 -0.71 -18.00
C LYS A 429 8.04 -0.09 -18.70
N LEU A 430 8.39 -0.62 -19.89
CA LEU A 430 9.44 -0.06 -20.72
C LEU A 430 9.09 1.41 -21.03
N GLN A 431 9.96 2.32 -20.65
CA GLN A 431 10.01 3.61 -21.31
C GLN A 431 10.67 3.33 -22.66
N HIS A 432 9.88 3.30 -23.72
CA HIS A 432 10.39 3.40 -25.06
C HIS A 432 10.92 4.82 -25.20
N GLY A 433 12.26 4.99 -25.05
CA GLY A 433 12.98 6.15 -25.48
C GLY A 433 13.39 5.96 -26.93
#